data_af25128a8a78bb7d2eb2f7fb305cd9e5
#
_entry.id   af25128a8a78bb7d2eb2f7fb305cd9e5
#
_cell.length_a   1.000
_cell.length_b   1.000
_cell.length_c   1.000
_cell.angle_alpha   90.00
_cell.angle_beta   90.00
_cell.angle_gamma   90.00
#
_symmetry.space_group_name_H-M   'P 1'
#
loop_
_entity.id
_entity.type
_entity.pdbx_description
1 polymer ?
#
loop_
_entity_poly.entity_id
_entity_poly.type
_entity_poly.pdbx_seq_one_letter_code
_entity_poly.pdbx_strand_id
1 'polypeptide(L)'
;MAKTLGTPWQKLGHEVPASELEGVDLYWRASNYLSVGQIYLRSNPLMRPDFVDEKTGEVRDFGRPDVKHRLVGHWGTTPGINFLFGHVNRLIADHNQNAIFLMGPGHGGPAGTAQSLLDGTYREIRPDITNDEAGLQKFFRQFSYPGGI
;
A
#
# COMPACT_ATOMS: atom_id res chain seq x y z
N MET A 1 -46.51 16.77 12.02
CA MET A 1 -45.39 16.24 12.83
C MET A 1 -44.31 15.75 11.87
N ALA A 2 -43.25 16.51 11.72
CA ALA A 2 -42.10 16.11 10.89
C ALA A 2 -41.37 14.96 11.60
N LYS A 3 -41.30 13.79 10.97
CA LYS A 3 -40.40 12.71 11.41
C LYS A 3 -38.96 13.23 11.28
N THR A 4 -38.33 13.46 12.41
CA THR A 4 -36.88 13.65 12.46
C THR A 4 -36.25 12.37 11.95
N LEU A 5 -35.79 12.36 10.72
CA LEU A 5 -34.90 11.33 10.20
C LEU A 5 -33.65 11.37 11.07
N GLY A 6 -33.53 10.43 11.99
CA GLY A 6 -32.30 10.26 12.77
C GLY A 6 -31.12 10.22 11.82
N THR A 7 -30.10 11.01 12.11
CA THR A 7 -28.87 11.03 11.27
C THR A 7 -28.34 9.60 11.15
N PRO A 8 -27.88 9.18 9.96
CA PRO A 8 -27.32 7.84 9.74
C PRO A 8 -26.25 7.46 10.77
N TRP A 9 -25.58 8.43 11.35
CA TRP A 9 -24.52 8.29 12.35
C TRP A 9 -25.00 7.79 13.72
N GLN A 10 -26.28 7.91 14.06
CA GLN A 10 -26.84 7.41 15.33
C GLN A 10 -27.09 5.91 15.34
N LYS A 11 -26.96 5.24 14.20
CA LYS A 11 -27.03 3.77 14.11
C LYS A 11 -25.67 3.07 14.14
N LEU A 12 -24.58 3.82 14.21
CA LEU A 12 -23.21 3.31 14.22
C LEU A 12 -22.70 2.96 15.62
N GLY A 13 -23.60 2.68 16.57
CA GLY A 13 -23.26 2.23 17.92
C GLY A 13 -22.82 0.76 18.02
N HIS A 14 -22.32 0.16 16.94
CA HIS A 14 -21.64 -1.12 17.03
C HIS A 14 -20.17 -0.86 17.38
N GLU A 15 -19.77 -1.30 18.57
CA GLU A 15 -18.36 -1.39 18.90
C GLU A 15 -17.69 -2.34 17.91
N VAL A 16 -16.68 -1.83 17.21
CA VAL A 16 -15.88 -2.66 16.30
C VAL A 16 -15.00 -3.55 17.16
N PRO A 17 -15.00 -4.88 16.95
CA PRO A 17 -14.14 -5.79 17.71
C PRO A 17 -12.66 -5.38 17.60
N ALA A 18 -11.91 -5.49 18.70
CA ALA A 18 -10.50 -5.15 18.73
C ALA A 18 -9.68 -5.90 17.66
N SER A 19 -10.01 -7.19 17.46
CA SER A 19 -9.35 -8.01 16.42
C SER A 19 -9.57 -7.50 15.00
N GLU A 20 -10.70 -6.89 14.74
CA GLU A 20 -11.01 -6.30 13.45
C GLU A 20 -10.24 -5.00 13.24
N LEU A 21 -10.13 -4.17 14.29
CA LEU A 21 -9.30 -2.96 14.25
C LEU A 21 -7.82 -3.29 14.08
N GLU A 22 -7.32 -4.35 14.72
CA GLU A 22 -5.96 -4.86 14.51
C GLU A 22 -5.73 -5.29 13.06
N GLY A 23 -6.70 -5.96 12.43
CA GLY A 23 -6.63 -6.32 11.01
C GLY A 23 -6.55 -5.10 10.09
N VAL A 24 -7.35 -4.07 10.35
CA VAL A 24 -7.31 -2.81 9.59
C VAL A 24 -5.98 -2.09 9.81
N ASP A 25 -5.45 -2.05 11.04
CA ASP A 25 -4.14 -1.46 11.34
C ASP A 25 -3.01 -2.18 10.61
N LEU A 26 -3.00 -3.50 10.63
CA LEU A 26 -2.01 -4.31 9.90
C LEU A 26 -2.07 -4.05 8.39
N TYR A 27 -3.28 -4.01 7.83
CA TYR A 27 -3.47 -3.68 6.41
C TYR A 27 -2.96 -2.28 6.07
N TRP A 28 -3.29 -1.29 6.90
CA TRP A 28 -2.85 0.09 6.73
C TRP A 28 -1.32 0.22 6.81
N ARG A 29 -0.69 -0.44 7.78
CA ARG A 29 0.77 -0.47 7.92
C ARG A 29 1.45 -1.14 6.74
N ALA A 30 0.93 -2.29 6.28
CA ALA A 30 1.44 -3.00 5.13
C ALA A 30 1.33 -2.16 3.85
N SER A 31 0.16 -1.55 3.60
CA SER A 31 -0.04 -0.68 2.44
C SER A 31 0.84 0.58 2.49
N ASN A 32 1.08 1.14 3.67
CA ASN A 32 2.01 2.25 3.85
C ASN A 32 3.46 1.85 3.56
N TYR A 33 3.89 0.68 4.05
CA TYR A 33 5.23 0.16 3.75
C TYR A 33 5.42 -0.06 2.25
N LEU A 34 4.47 -0.70 1.59
CA LEU A 34 4.52 -0.93 0.15
C LEU A 34 4.50 0.38 -0.65
N SER A 35 3.77 1.37 -0.18
CA SER A 35 3.70 2.68 -0.83
C SER A 35 5.01 3.46 -0.67
N VAL A 36 5.57 3.51 0.54
CA VAL A 36 6.84 4.20 0.79
C VAL A 36 7.98 3.52 0.05
N GLY A 37 7.97 2.19 -0.02
CA GLY A 37 8.95 1.44 -0.80
C GLY A 37 8.92 1.80 -2.28
N GLN A 38 7.74 1.92 -2.87
CA GLN A 38 7.60 2.36 -4.27
C GLN A 38 8.13 3.78 -4.51
N ILE A 39 7.96 4.68 -3.56
CA ILE A 39 8.42 6.07 -3.68
C ILE A 39 9.94 6.16 -3.52
N TYR A 40 10.49 5.49 -2.52
CA TYR A 40 11.86 5.76 -2.05
C TYR A 40 12.85 4.62 -2.32
N LEU A 41 12.42 3.35 -2.24
CA LEU A 41 13.35 2.22 -2.25
C LEU A 41 13.62 1.69 -3.66
N ARG A 42 14.82 1.17 -3.84
CA ARG A 42 15.30 0.64 -5.12
C ARG A 42 15.67 -0.84 -5.06
N SER A 43 16.54 -1.23 -4.16
CA SER A 43 17.17 -2.56 -4.20
C SER A 43 17.15 -3.33 -2.90
N ASN A 44 17.03 -2.67 -1.78
CA ASN A 44 17.00 -3.28 -0.44
C ASN A 44 15.62 -3.06 0.20
N PRO A 45 14.60 -3.85 -0.19
CA PRO A 45 13.22 -3.62 0.27
C PRO A 45 13.06 -3.78 1.78
N LEU A 46 13.86 -4.65 2.40
CA LEU A 46 13.79 -4.91 3.84
C LEU A 46 14.74 -4.03 4.66
N MET A 47 15.44 -3.10 4.02
CA MET A 47 16.41 -2.19 4.67
C MET A 47 17.42 -2.93 5.54
N ARG A 48 17.89 -4.09 5.08
CA ARG A 48 18.85 -4.90 5.82
C ARG A 48 20.21 -4.23 5.90
N PRO A 49 20.87 -4.28 7.04
CA PRO A 49 22.22 -3.74 7.19
C PRO A 49 23.29 -4.59 6.49
N ASP A 50 23.01 -5.86 6.22
CA ASP A 50 23.88 -6.85 5.60
C ASP A 50 23.41 -7.25 4.20
N PHE A 51 22.83 -6.32 3.47
CA PHE A 51 22.28 -6.58 2.14
C PHE A 51 23.38 -6.92 1.15
N VAL A 52 23.19 -8.04 0.46
CA VAL A 52 24.06 -8.46 -0.66
C VAL A 52 23.53 -7.86 -1.95
N ASP A 53 24.30 -7.00 -2.58
CA ASP A 53 23.92 -6.45 -3.89
C ASP A 53 24.09 -7.56 -4.97
N GLU A 54 22.99 -7.94 -5.61
CA GLU A 54 22.97 -9.04 -6.60
C GLU A 54 23.88 -8.79 -7.82
N LYS A 55 24.19 -7.52 -8.11
CA LYS A 55 25.02 -7.17 -9.27
C LYS A 55 26.50 -7.17 -8.96
N THR A 56 26.87 -6.78 -7.75
CA THR A 56 28.26 -6.63 -7.35
C THR A 56 28.72 -7.76 -6.45
N GLY A 57 27.80 -8.47 -5.79
CA GLY A 57 28.09 -9.47 -4.77
C GLY A 57 28.65 -8.89 -3.47
N GLU A 58 28.66 -7.57 -3.32
CA GLU A 58 29.16 -6.90 -2.13
C GLU A 58 28.11 -6.88 -1.03
N VAL A 59 28.55 -7.19 0.20
CA VAL A 59 27.74 -7.00 1.41
C VAL A 59 27.91 -5.56 1.87
N ARG A 60 26.81 -4.87 2.11
CA ARG A 60 26.85 -3.48 2.52
C ARG A 60 25.66 -3.11 3.42
N ASP A 61 25.87 -2.10 4.23
CA ASP A 61 24.80 -1.46 4.99
C ASP A 61 23.81 -0.72 4.10
N PHE A 62 22.60 -0.51 4.61
CA PHE A 62 21.59 0.33 3.96
C PHE A 62 22.14 1.74 3.73
N GLY A 63 21.99 2.24 2.53
CA GLY A 63 22.52 3.54 2.17
C GLY A 63 22.01 4.10 0.85
N ARG A 64 22.72 5.11 0.34
CA ARG A 64 22.37 5.81 -0.91
C ARG A 64 22.01 4.92 -2.10
N PRO A 65 22.71 3.80 -2.36
CA PRO A 65 22.35 2.92 -3.48
C PRO A 65 20.95 2.30 -3.38
N ASP A 66 20.38 2.23 -2.17
CA ASP A 66 19.06 1.65 -1.92
C ASP A 66 17.91 2.62 -2.18
N VAL A 67 18.23 3.91 -2.25
CA VAL A 67 17.27 4.98 -2.48
C VAL A 67 17.25 5.35 -3.96
N LYS A 68 16.06 5.58 -4.51
CA LYS A 68 15.89 6.03 -5.89
C LYS A 68 16.50 7.41 -6.10
N HIS A 69 17.10 7.62 -7.27
CA HIS A 69 17.64 8.92 -7.65
C HIS A 69 16.54 9.96 -7.92
N ARG A 70 15.39 9.49 -8.43
CA ARG A 70 14.22 10.32 -8.68
C ARG A 70 13.10 9.86 -7.76
N LEU A 71 12.74 10.69 -6.81
CA LEU A 71 11.63 10.46 -5.91
C LEU A 71 10.36 11.04 -6.53
N VAL A 72 9.40 10.18 -6.83
CA VAL A 72 8.10 10.56 -7.38
C VAL A 72 7.00 9.89 -6.56
N GLY A 73 5.92 10.61 -6.32
CA GLY A 73 4.83 10.23 -5.44
C GLY A 73 4.76 11.17 -4.23
N HIS A 74 3.64 11.15 -3.55
CA HIS A 74 3.40 12.06 -2.43
C HIS A 74 3.11 11.30 -1.15
N TRP A 75 4.13 11.17 -0.30
CA TRP A 75 3.98 10.46 0.98
C TRP A 75 2.92 11.10 1.88
N GLY A 76 2.80 12.42 1.89
CA GLY A 76 1.80 13.13 2.69
C GLY A 76 0.34 12.76 2.36
N THR A 77 0.05 12.38 1.11
CA THR A 77 -1.29 11.96 0.67
C THR A 77 -1.53 10.47 0.87
N THR A 78 -0.50 9.66 0.68
CA THR A 78 -0.57 8.20 0.61
C THR A 78 -1.10 7.54 1.88
N PRO A 79 -0.65 7.90 3.10
CA PRO A 79 -1.16 7.27 4.32
C PRO A 79 -2.65 7.52 4.55
N GLY A 80 -3.15 8.69 4.17
CA GLY A 80 -4.57 9.03 4.26
C GLY A 80 -5.41 8.21 3.27
N ILE A 81 -4.93 8.02 2.04
CA ILE A 81 -5.59 7.16 1.04
C ILE A 81 -5.63 5.72 1.53
N ASN A 82 -4.52 5.19 2.02
CA ASN A 82 -4.43 3.83 2.54
C ASN A 82 -5.34 3.61 3.75
N PHE A 83 -5.45 4.62 4.64
CA PHE A 83 -6.35 4.57 5.78
C PHE A 83 -7.81 4.49 5.34
N LEU A 84 -8.23 5.40 4.47
CA LEU A 84 -9.60 5.40 3.94
C LEU A 84 -9.92 4.11 3.22
N PHE A 85 -9.02 3.61 2.37
CA PHE A 85 -9.24 2.38 1.63
C PHE A 85 -9.40 1.18 2.56
N GLY A 86 -8.56 1.03 3.58
CA GLY A 86 -8.65 -0.07 4.53
C GLY A 86 -10.02 -0.13 5.21
N HIS A 87 -10.53 1.02 5.67
CA HIS A 87 -11.85 1.10 6.28
C HIS A 87 -12.99 0.89 5.29
N VAL A 88 -12.91 1.49 4.10
CA VAL A 88 -13.94 1.33 3.06
C VAL A 88 -13.97 -0.11 2.56
N ASN A 89 -12.81 -0.74 2.32
CA ASN A 89 -12.72 -2.13 1.88
C ASN A 89 -13.35 -3.10 2.90
N ARG A 90 -13.14 -2.85 4.20
CA ARG A 90 -13.83 -3.59 5.26
C ARG A 90 -15.34 -3.47 5.12
N LEU A 91 -15.87 -2.26 4.99
CA LEU A 91 -17.31 -2.04 4.84
C LEU A 91 -17.88 -2.69 3.58
N ILE A 92 -17.13 -2.67 2.48
CA ILE A 92 -17.51 -3.34 1.23
C ILE A 92 -17.63 -4.84 1.44
N ALA A 93 -16.65 -5.45 2.12
CA ALA A 93 -16.66 -6.87 2.43
C ALA A 93 -17.79 -7.26 3.38
N ASP A 94 -17.96 -6.53 4.48
CA ASP A 94 -18.98 -6.80 5.50
C ASP A 94 -20.42 -6.70 4.97
N HIS A 95 -20.64 -5.79 4.03
CA HIS A 95 -21.96 -5.55 3.45
C HIS A 95 -22.14 -6.14 2.05
N ASN A 96 -21.15 -6.88 1.55
CA ASN A 96 -21.14 -7.47 0.20
C ASN A 96 -21.53 -6.45 -0.88
N GLN A 97 -20.89 -5.27 -0.86
CA GLN A 97 -21.21 -4.18 -1.77
C GLN A 97 -20.32 -4.21 -3.01
N ASN A 98 -20.90 -3.85 -4.16
CA ASN A 98 -20.13 -3.50 -5.34
C ASN A 98 -19.73 -2.03 -5.25
N ALA A 99 -18.45 -1.74 -5.25
CA ALA A 99 -17.94 -0.38 -5.15
C ALA A 99 -16.71 -0.15 -6.03
N ILE A 100 -16.52 1.09 -6.44
CA ILE A 100 -15.32 1.54 -7.15
C ILE A 100 -14.68 2.62 -6.31
N PHE A 101 -13.42 2.41 -5.94
CA PHE A 101 -12.62 3.40 -5.22
C PHE A 101 -11.87 4.29 -6.22
N LEU A 102 -12.20 5.58 -6.26
CA LEU A 102 -11.56 6.55 -7.13
C LEU A 102 -10.53 7.38 -6.37
N MET A 103 -9.28 7.31 -6.81
CA MET A 103 -8.21 8.18 -6.30
C MET A 103 -8.05 9.39 -7.21
N GLY A 104 -8.40 10.58 -6.72
CA GLY A 104 -8.27 11.83 -7.46
C GLY A 104 -6.81 12.22 -7.73
N PRO A 105 -5.92 12.25 -6.72
CA PRO A 105 -4.54 12.69 -6.92
C PRO A 105 -3.69 11.60 -7.56
N GLY A 106 -3.21 11.81 -8.81
CA GLY A 106 -2.33 10.88 -9.51
C GLY A 106 -1.03 10.57 -8.75
N HIS A 107 -0.51 11.54 -8.01
CA HIS A 107 0.67 11.35 -7.15
C HIS A 107 0.41 10.42 -5.94
N GLY A 108 -0.84 10.06 -5.66
CA GLY A 108 -1.23 9.01 -4.71
C GLY A 108 -1.21 7.60 -5.30
N GLY A 109 -0.84 7.42 -6.57
CA GLY A 109 -0.79 6.13 -7.27
C GLY A 109 -0.10 4.98 -6.52
N PRO A 110 1.00 5.24 -5.76
CA PRO A 110 1.64 4.20 -4.95
C PRO A 110 0.69 3.52 -3.94
N ALA A 111 -0.34 4.23 -3.46
CA ALA A 111 -1.36 3.63 -2.60
C ALA A 111 -2.19 2.58 -3.36
N GLY A 112 -2.67 2.91 -4.56
CA GLY A 112 -3.49 1.99 -5.36
C GLY A 112 -2.76 0.72 -5.76
N THR A 113 -1.52 0.84 -6.22
CA THR A 113 -0.69 -0.32 -6.56
C THR A 113 -0.34 -1.17 -5.32
N ALA A 114 -0.11 -0.53 -4.16
CA ALA A 114 0.12 -1.24 -2.91
C ALA A 114 -1.12 -2.06 -2.49
N GLN A 115 -2.30 -1.49 -2.61
CA GLN A 115 -3.56 -2.15 -2.31
C GLN A 115 -3.80 -3.34 -3.25
N SER A 116 -3.59 -3.15 -4.57
CA SER A 116 -3.72 -4.22 -5.56
C SER A 116 -2.69 -5.36 -5.35
N LEU A 117 -1.52 -5.05 -4.81
CA LEU A 117 -0.55 -6.08 -4.44
C LEU A 117 -1.02 -6.89 -3.23
N LEU A 118 -1.60 -6.23 -2.21
CA LEU A 118 -2.10 -6.88 -0.99
C LEU A 118 -3.32 -7.76 -1.26
N ASP A 119 -4.24 -7.32 -2.12
CA ASP A 119 -5.42 -8.11 -2.48
C ASP A 119 -5.13 -9.23 -3.50
N GLY A 120 -3.94 -9.23 -4.09
CA GLY A 120 -3.48 -10.25 -5.03
C GLY A 120 -3.74 -9.94 -6.51
N THR A 121 -4.61 -8.99 -6.84
CA THR A 121 -4.98 -8.67 -8.23
C THR A 121 -3.79 -8.18 -9.05
N TYR A 122 -2.82 -7.52 -8.43
CA TYR A 122 -1.60 -7.08 -9.11
C TYR A 122 -0.80 -8.26 -9.70
N ARG A 123 -0.77 -9.39 -8.99
CA ARG A 123 -0.04 -10.61 -9.45
C ARG A 123 -0.74 -11.36 -10.56
N GLU A 124 -2.04 -11.18 -10.73
CA GLU A 124 -2.76 -11.74 -11.88
C GLU A 124 -2.23 -11.15 -13.20
N ILE A 125 -1.87 -9.86 -13.17
CA ILE A 125 -1.33 -9.16 -14.34
C ILE A 125 0.21 -9.26 -14.40
N ARG A 126 0.86 -9.26 -13.24
CA ARG A 126 2.32 -9.28 -13.08
C ARG A 126 2.76 -10.48 -12.22
N PRO A 127 2.68 -11.72 -12.76
CA PRO A 127 3.03 -12.93 -12.01
C PRO A 127 4.52 -13.03 -11.67
N ASP A 128 5.36 -12.21 -12.31
CA ASP A 128 6.80 -12.10 -11.99
C ASP A 128 7.07 -11.34 -10.68
N ILE A 129 6.05 -10.70 -10.08
CA ILE A 129 6.12 -10.06 -8.78
C ILE A 129 5.64 -11.04 -7.72
N THR A 130 6.58 -11.83 -7.24
CA THR A 130 6.37 -12.88 -6.26
C THR A 130 6.16 -12.33 -4.85
N ASN A 131 5.71 -13.19 -3.94
CA ASN A 131 5.43 -12.79 -2.54
C ASN A 131 6.64 -13.01 -1.63
N ASP A 132 7.80 -12.56 -2.08
CA ASP A 132 9.09 -12.67 -1.41
C ASP A 132 9.91 -11.36 -1.60
N GLU A 133 11.12 -11.35 -1.07
CA GLU A 133 12.01 -10.20 -1.17
C GLU A 133 12.33 -9.81 -2.62
N ALA A 134 12.52 -10.80 -3.50
CA ALA A 134 12.80 -10.54 -4.91
C ALA A 134 11.59 -9.91 -5.62
N GLY A 135 10.40 -10.37 -5.31
CA GLY A 135 9.16 -9.76 -5.80
C GLY A 135 8.95 -8.34 -5.29
N LEU A 136 9.21 -8.09 -4.00
CA LEU A 136 9.17 -6.74 -3.44
C LEU A 136 10.19 -5.81 -4.09
N GLN A 137 11.39 -6.30 -4.37
CA GLN A 137 12.42 -5.54 -5.06
C GLN A 137 11.97 -5.12 -6.46
N LYS A 138 11.38 -6.03 -7.23
CA LYS A 138 10.80 -5.74 -8.54
C LYS A 138 9.65 -4.73 -8.42
N PHE A 139 8.75 -4.93 -7.47
CA PHE A 139 7.61 -4.08 -7.23
C PHE A 139 8.03 -2.64 -6.90
N PHE A 140 9.00 -2.45 -6.01
CA PHE A 140 9.49 -1.12 -5.66
C PHE A 140 10.21 -0.45 -6.83
N ARG A 141 10.94 -1.21 -7.64
CA ARG A 141 11.64 -0.67 -8.82
C ARG A 141 10.70 -0.18 -9.92
N GLN A 142 9.49 -0.71 -10.03
CA GLN A 142 8.58 -0.36 -11.12
C GLN A 142 8.14 1.10 -11.08
N PHE A 143 7.79 1.59 -9.91
CA PHE A 143 7.21 2.92 -9.79
C PHE A 143 8.25 4.00 -10.06
N SER A 144 7.95 4.85 -11.06
CA SER A 144 8.85 5.96 -11.46
C SER A 144 10.29 5.52 -11.80
N TYR A 145 10.45 4.38 -12.43
CA TYR A 145 11.73 3.85 -12.87
C TYR A 145 11.69 3.51 -14.37
N PRO A 146 12.79 3.66 -15.13
CA PRO A 146 12.81 3.32 -16.55
C PRO A 146 12.33 1.89 -16.82
N GLY A 147 11.34 1.73 -17.68
CA GLY A 147 10.71 0.45 -17.99
C GLY A 147 9.68 -0.05 -16.97
N GLY A 148 9.35 0.77 -15.96
CA GLY A 148 8.29 0.52 -15.00
C GLY A 148 6.98 1.25 -15.33
N ILE A 149 6.28 1.65 -14.28
CA ILE A 149 5.00 2.37 -14.30
C ILE A 149 5.16 3.79 -13.79
#